data_002b7209cea141ee003ff1eb8befdfde
#
_entry.id   002b7209cea141ee003ff1eb8befdfde
#
_cell.length_a   1.000
_cell.length_b   1.000
_cell.length_c   1.000
_cell.angle_alpha   90.00
_cell.angle_beta   90.00
_cell.angle_gamma   90.00
#
_symmetry.space_group_name_H-M   'P 1'
#
loop_
_entity.id
_entity.type
_entity.pdbx_description
1 polymer ?
#
loop_
_entity_poly.entity_id
_entity_poly.type
_entity_poly.pdbx_seq_one_letter_code
_entity_poly.pdbx_strand_id
1 'polypeptide(L)'
;ASSDNRLLQFPVASGSIEGISLYLEVREDCQLKVRLLGGASNGSTIPGDCLDTASVDLSKSSGRWVEFPLQSKIKTPGWHFLEIEGNLNVIPFVERNAPVGVLRHSPVKAGKLSLKNPYSRYCPVLPALPGPGSGYCFRLSPRQPVYAAGSVGDGHSRPAKTPHVWISEPTDFKYPEFLELHWKSPQAISRIDLVFDACLEYAFPAHPLSLPQTTMPTIPRSYRIYTSNERGHWRELLKVENNVLGFRSHEFDTVDTKAIEIEILSTNGHNRAQIYQTRIYP
;
A
#
# COMPACT_ATOMS: atom_id res chain seq x y z
N ALA A 1 -21.97 11.91 -3.16
CA ALA A 1 -21.76 12.72 -1.96
C ALA A 1 -22.52 12.11 -0.78
N SER A 2 -22.05 12.25 0.44
CA SER A 2 -22.67 11.70 1.64
C SER A 2 -22.56 12.74 2.77
N SER A 3 -23.56 12.80 3.61
CA SER A 3 -23.54 13.54 4.87
C SER A 3 -22.77 12.81 5.97
N ASP A 4 -22.45 11.53 5.77
CA ASP A 4 -21.67 10.77 6.74
C ASP A 4 -20.18 11.07 6.58
N ASN A 5 -19.46 11.08 7.70
CA ASN A 5 -18.01 11.15 7.68
C ASN A 5 -17.42 9.95 6.94
N ARG A 6 -16.32 10.18 6.25
CA ARG A 6 -15.55 9.15 5.53
C ARG A 6 -14.24 8.93 6.23
N LEU A 7 -13.74 7.72 6.16
CA LEU A 7 -12.50 7.36 6.82
C LEU A 7 -11.55 6.73 5.80
N LEU A 8 -10.31 7.22 5.76
CA LEU A 8 -9.21 6.66 4.97
C LEU A 8 -8.17 6.12 5.94
N GLN A 9 -7.86 4.83 5.84
CA GLN A 9 -6.72 4.20 6.51
C GLN A 9 -5.49 4.28 5.61
N PHE A 10 -4.32 4.51 6.20
CA PHE A 10 -3.03 4.48 5.51
C PHE A 10 -1.88 4.24 6.49
N PRO A 11 -0.75 3.70 6.03
CA PRO A 11 0.44 3.53 6.87
C PRO A 11 1.25 4.82 6.93
N VAL A 12 1.88 5.04 8.09
CA VAL A 12 2.79 6.16 8.33
C VAL A 12 4.07 5.63 8.99
N ALA A 13 5.23 6.16 8.57
CA ALA A 13 6.49 5.98 9.25
C ALA A 13 6.60 6.91 10.47
N SER A 14 7.60 6.72 11.32
CA SER A 14 7.94 7.73 12.33
C SER A 14 8.47 9.00 11.64
N GLY A 15 8.14 10.16 12.21
CA GLY A 15 8.53 11.46 11.65
C GLY A 15 7.43 12.50 11.74
N SER A 16 7.48 13.53 10.88
CA SER A 16 6.45 14.58 10.80
C SER A 16 5.44 14.27 9.69
N ILE A 17 4.21 14.74 9.90
CA ILE A 17 3.21 14.94 8.85
C ILE A 17 2.90 16.43 8.87
N GLU A 18 3.23 17.14 7.79
CA GLU A 18 3.08 18.59 7.65
C GLU A 18 1.84 18.93 6.84
N GLY A 19 1.32 17.96 6.10
CA GLY A 19 0.09 18.13 5.33
C GLY A 19 -0.40 16.81 4.72
N ILE A 20 -1.68 16.85 4.37
CA ILE A 20 -2.30 15.82 3.53
C ILE A 20 -3.07 16.49 2.40
N SER A 21 -2.86 16.05 1.19
CA SER A 21 -3.62 16.52 0.03
C SER A 21 -4.60 15.44 -0.41
N LEU A 22 -5.82 15.86 -0.72
CA LEU A 22 -6.88 15.01 -1.30
C LEU A 22 -7.23 15.51 -2.70
N TYR A 23 -7.53 14.61 -3.64
CA TYR A 23 -8.08 14.99 -4.93
C TYR A 23 -9.61 14.99 -4.85
N LEU A 24 -10.21 16.18 -4.97
CA LEU A 24 -11.62 16.43 -4.67
C LEU A 24 -12.36 17.09 -5.84
N GLU A 25 -13.59 16.64 -6.09
CA GLU A 25 -14.63 17.43 -6.77
C GLU A 25 -15.38 18.25 -5.72
N VAL A 26 -15.58 19.54 -5.99
CA VAL A 26 -16.32 20.47 -5.12
C VAL A 26 -17.47 21.06 -5.96
N ARG A 27 -18.71 20.77 -5.58
CA ARG A 27 -19.91 21.15 -6.32
C ARG A 27 -20.35 22.58 -6.07
N GLU A 28 -20.14 23.03 -4.84
CA GLU A 28 -20.44 24.39 -4.36
C GLU A 28 -19.37 24.81 -3.36
N ASP A 29 -19.15 26.12 -3.25
CA ASP A 29 -18.23 26.70 -2.27
C ASP A 29 -18.62 26.24 -0.86
N CYS A 30 -17.66 25.73 -0.10
CA CYS A 30 -17.92 25.20 1.23
C CYS A 30 -16.60 25.11 2.03
N GLN A 31 -16.73 24.92 3.33
CA GLN A 31 -15.59 24.53 4.18
C GLN A 31 -15.57 23.02 4.34
N LEU A 32 -14.37 22.43 4.32
CA LEU A 32 -14.15 21.02 4.63
C LEU A 32 -13.16 20.85 5.76
N LYS A 33 -13.53 20.03 6.74
CA LYS A 33 -12.70 19.68 7.87
C LYS A 33 -12.22 18.25 7.75
N VAL A 34 -10.94 18.04 8.09
CA VAL A 34 -10.33 16.70 8.20
C VAL A 34 -9.69 16.54 9.58
N ARG A 35 -9.63 15.30 10.06
CA ARG A 35 -8.95 14.95 11.32
C ARG A 35 -7.98 13.81 11.06
N LEU A 36 -6.73 13.98 11.46
CA LEU A 36 -5.73 12.92 11.49
C LEU A 36 -5.88 12.16 12.80
N LEU A 37 -6.06 10.83 12.72
CA LEU A 37 -6.24 9.96 13.86
C LEU A 37 -5.12 8.91 13.89
N GLY A 38 -4.63 8.59 15.08
CA GLY A 38 -3.77 7.43 15.29
C GLY A 38 -4.54 6.12 15.27
N GLY A 39 -3.87 4.98 15.33
CA GLY A 39 -4.49 3.70 15.62
C GLY A 39 -4.83 3.57 17.12
N ALA A 40 -5.92 2.91 17.46
CA ALA A 40 -6.37 2.74 18.87
C ALA A 40 -5.38 1.95 19.74
N SER A 41 -4.55 1.12 19.14
CA SER A 41 -3.43 0.41 19.77
C SER A 41 -2.38 0.09 18.71
N ASN A 42 -1.18 -0.26 19.13
CA ASN A 42 -0.09 -0.63 18.21
C ASN A 42 -0.54 -1.74 17.24
N GLY A 43 -0.66 -1.39 15.95
CA GLY A 43 -1.12 -2.28 14.88
C GLY A 43 -2.64 -2.44 14.76
N SER A 44 -3.43 -1.60 15.46
CA SER A 44 -4.88 -1.61 15.34
C SER A 44 -5.36 -1.08 13.99
N THR A 45 -6.36 -1.74 13.43
CA THR A 45 -7.14 -1.29 12.27
C THR A 45 -8.35 -0.42 12.68
N ILE A 46 -8.39 0.02 13.92
CA ILE A 46 -9.43 0.88 14.48
C ILE A 46 -8.82 2.25 14.80
N PRO A 47 -9.44 3.35 14.40
CA PRO A 47 -8.99 4.69 14.77
C PRO A 47 -8.96 4.88 16.29
N GLY A 48 -7.92 5.57 16.75
CA GLY A 48 -7.72 5.99 18.13
C GLY A 48 -7.88 7.49 18.29
N ASP A 49 -6.95 8.11 19.03
CA ASP A 49 -7.00 9.52 19.38
C ASP A 49 -6.79 10.43 18.15
N CYS A 50 -7.43 11.60 18.21
CA CYS A 50 -7.19 12.66 17.24
C CYS A 50 -5.81 13.28 17.51
N LEU A 51 -4.95 13.23 16.50
CA LEU A 51 -3.60 13.79 16.55
C LEU A 51 -3.57 15.24 16.07
N ASP A 52 -4.41 15.54 15.06
CA ASP A 52 -4.45 16.88 14.47
C ASP A 52 -5.74 17.12 13.68
N THR A 53 -6.02 18.37 13.38
CA THR A 53 -7.23 18.79 12.66
C THR A 53 -6.91 19.96 11.73
N ALA A 54 -7.38 19.88 10.50
CA ALA A 54 -7.29 20.99 9.54
C ALA A 54 -8.66 21.29 8.93
N SER A 55 -8.89 22.56 8.61
CA SER A 55 -10.07 23.02 7.88
C SER A 55 -9.65 23.95 6.76
N VAL A 56 -10.24 23.79 5.58
CA VAL A 56 -9.91 24.58 4.39
C VAL A 56 -11.20 25.01 3.70
N ASP A 57 -11.23 26.28 3.27
CA ASP A 57 -12.29 26.81 2.44
C ASP A 57 -12.09 26.34 0.98
N LEU A 58 -13.12 25.77 0.43
CA LEU A 58 -13.12 25.15 -0.90
C LEU A 58 -13.99 25.95 -1.85
N SER A 59 -13.44 26.26 -3.02
CA SER A 59 -14.23 26.79 -4.14
C SER A 59 -14.64 25.68 -5.09
N LYS A 60 -15.76 25.84 -5.77
CA LYS A 60 -16.32 24.93 -6.78
C LYS A 60 -15.25 24.50 -7.81
N SER A 61 -15.14 23.19 -8.06
CA SER A 61 -14.20 22.62 -9.03
C SER A 61 -14.63 21.22 -9.44
N SER A 62 -14.33 20.83 -10.69
CA SER A 62 -14.60 19.47 -11.20
C SER A 62 -13.56 18.42 -10.75
N GLY A 63 -12.47 18.87 -10.12
CA GLY A 63 -11.43 18.00 -9.56
C GLY A 63 -10.10 18.76 -9.43
N ARG A 64 -9.58 18.80 -8.22
CA ARG A 64 -8.27 19.40 -7.92
C ARG A 64 -7.65 18.79 -6.67
N TRP A 65 -6.34 18.93 -6.54
CA TRP A 65 -5.65 18.67 -5.29
C TRP A 65 -5.93 19.80 -4.32
N VAL A 66 -6.34 19.43 -3.11
CA VAL A 66 -6.56 20.34 -1.98
C VAL A 66 -5.68 19.88 -0.85
N GLU A 67 -4.82 20.78 -0.37
CA GLU A 67 -3.93 20.55 0.75
C GLU A 67 -4.58 20.96 2.07
N PHE A 68 -4.50 20.09 3.06
CA PHE A 68 -4.90 20.32 4.44
C PHE A 68 -3.61 20.37 5.28
N PRO A 69 -3.21 21.57 5.77
CA PRO A 69 -2.00 21.72 6.57
C PRO A 69 -2.14 21.01 7.91
N LEU A 70 -1.15 20.25 8.29
CA LEU A 70 -1.06 19.50 9.55
C LEU A 70 0.28 19.79 10.22
N GLN A 71 0.38 19.54 11.54
CA GLN A 71 1.61 19.68 12.31
C GLN A 71 1.76 18.53 13.30
N SER A 72 1.65 17.31 12.80
CA SER A 72 1.69 16.12 13.63
C SER A 72 3.06 15.47 13.65
N LYS A 73 3.52 15.06 14.84
CA LYS A 73 4.74 14.27 15.03
C LYS A 73 4.38 12.84 15.37
N ILE A 74 4.65 11.93 14.44
CA ILE A 74 4.40 10.50 14.60
C ILE A 74 5.61 9.85 15.29
N LYS A 75 5.41 9.36 16.51
CA LYS A 75 6.46 8.70 17.31
C LYS A 75 6.62 7.23 16.94
N THR A 76 5.53 6.56 16.65
CA THR A 76 5.50 5.11 16.37
C THR A 76 4.90 4.87 15.00
N PRO A 77 5.62 4.19 14.09
CA PRO A 77 5.07 3.84 12.79
C PRO A 77 3.87 2.91 12.93
N GLY A 78 2.95 2.97 11.98
CA GLY A 78 1.76 2.12 12.00
C GLY A 78 0.61 2.68 11.18
N TRP A 79 -0.56 2.09 11.39
CA TRP A 79 -1.80 2.49 10.73
C TRP A 79 -2.33 3.79 11.33
N HIS A 80 -2.63 4.73 10.45
CA HIS A 80 -3.26 6.01 10.78
C HIS A 80 -4.51 6.18 9.93
N PHE A 81 -5.33 7.13 10.32
CA PHE A 81 -6.61 7.36 9.65
C PHE A 81 -6.82 8.84 9.41
N LEU A 82 -7.39 9.17 8.26
CA LEU A 82 -7.94 10.48 7.98
C LEU A 82 -9.44 10.39 8.03
N GLU A 83 -10.06 11.08 8.96
CA GLU A 83 -11.49 11.31 8.94
C GLU A 83 -11.77 12.57 8.14
N ILE A 84 -12.60 12.43 7.12
CA ILE A 84 -13.06 13.50 6.24
C ILE A 84 -14.51 13.78 6.63
N GLU A 85 -14.80 15.00 7.06
CA GLU A 85 -16.14 15.41 7.46
C GLU A 85 -17.15 15.17 6.33
N GLY A 86 -18.35 14.72 6.68
CA GLY A 86 -19.42 14.49 5.74
C GLY A 86 -19.91 15.82 5.13
N ASN A 87 -19.78 15.95 3.82
CA ASN A 87 -20.23 17.12 3.07
C ASN A 87 -20.83 16.68 1.73
N LEU A 88 -22.07 17.07 1.45
CA LEU A 88 -22.79 16.73 0.22
C LEU A 88 -22.22 17.40 -1.04
N ASN A 89 -21.47 18.50 -0.84
CA ASN A 89 -20.85 19.25 -1.93
C ASN A 89 -19.44 18.76 -2.27
N VAL A 90 -18.89 17.79 -1.50
CA VAL A 90 -17.51 17.31 -1.68
C VAL A 90 -17.50 15.83 -2.02
N ILE A 91 -16.79 15.46 -3.08
CA ILE A 91 -16.61 14.08 -3.52
C ILE A 91 -15.10 13.79 -3.62
N PRO A 92 -14.52 13.00 -2.69
CA PRO A 92 -13.17 12.50 -2.85
C PRO A 92 -13.09 11.46 -3.97
N PHE A 93 -12.10 11.62 -4.85
CA PHE A 93 -11.82 10.62 -5.88
C PHE A 93 -11.24 9.35 -5.27
N VAL A 94 -11.57 8.22 -5.88
CA VAL A 94 -11.20 6.89 -5.42
C VAL A 94 -10.10 6.31 -6.31
N GLU A 95 -9.03 5.85 -5.70
CA GLU A 95 -8.02 5.00 -6.33
C GLU A 95 -8.38 3.54 -6.11
N ARG A 96 -8.57 2.78 -7.21
CA ARG A 96 -8.99 1.37 -7.16
C ARG A 96 -7.82 0.40 -6.90
N ASN A 97 -6.61 0.79 -7.25
CA ASN A 97 -5.37 0.01 -7.05
C ASN A 97 -4.55 0.64 -5.92
N ALA A 98 -5.18 0.84 -4.76
CA ALA A 98 -4.50 1.42 -3.63
C ALA A 98 -3.38 0.50 -3.12
N PRO A 99 -2.26 1.06 -2.65
CA PRO A 99 -1.18 0.29 -2.04
C PRO A 99 -1.66 -0.48 -0.81
N VAL A 100 -0.93 -1.52 -0.44
CA VAL A 100 -1.19 -2.32 0.78
C VAL A 100 -1.40 -1.43 2.00
N GLY A 101 -2.51 -1.67 2.71
CA GLY A 101 -2.90 -0.93 3.91
C GLY A 101 -3.57 0.42 3.67
N VAL A 102 -3.72 0.86 2.42
CA VAL A 102 -4.52 2.04 2.08
C VAL A 102 -5.95 1.60 1.79
N LEU A 103 -6.86 1.91 2.71
CA LEU A 103 -8.25 1.46 2.66
C LEU A 103 -9.20 2.60 3.01
N ARG A 104 -10.26 2.74 2.24
CA ARG A 104 -11.40 3.55 2.66
C ARG A 104 -12.35 2.72 3.49
N HIS A 105 -12.91 3.33 4.52
CA HIS A 105 -13.92 2.73 5.38
C HIS A 105 -15.23 3.47 5.23
N SER A 106 -16.33 2.73 5.29
CA SER A 106 -17.68 3.28 5.30
C SER A 106 -18.39 2.92 6.60
N PRO A 107 -19.25 3.81 7.12
CA PRO A 107 -20.04 3.49 8.28
C PRO A 107 -21.02 2.34 7.95
N VAL A 108 -21.03 1.34 8.81
CA VAL A 108 -22.07 0.30 8.77
C VAL A 108 -23.31 0.85 9.44
N LYS A 109 -24.46 0.72 8.81
CA LYS A 109 -25.76 0.95 9.47
C LYS A 109 -25.98 -0.13 10.53
N ALA A 110 -25.26 0.00 11.63
CA ALA A 110 -25.45 -0.88 12.78
C ALA A 110 -26.78 -0.50 13.43
N GLY A 111 -27.60 -1.51 13.72
CA GLY A 111 -28.75 -1.33 14.61
C GLY A 111 -28.35 -0.72 15.96
N LYS A 112 -29.26 -0.60 16.91
CA LYS A 112 -29.11 0.09 18.23
C LYS A 112 -27.93 -0.37 19.15
N LEU A 113 -26.79 -0.81 18.61
CA LEU A 113 -25.60 -1.13 19.41
C LEU A 113 -24.91 0.16 19.84
N SER A 114 -24.95 0.43 21.14
CA SER A 114 -24.14 1.48 21.78
C SER A 114 -22.68 0.99 21.84
N LEU A 115 -21.86 1.45 20.92
CA LEU A 115 -20.44 1.11 20.88
C LEU A 115 -19.65 2.19 21.62
N LYS A 116 -18.76 1.78 22.55
CA LYS A 116 -17.90 2.69 23.31
C LYS A 116 -16.98 3.53 22.39
N ASN A 117 -16.51 2.94 21.27
CA ASN A 117 -15.73 3.62 20.27
C ASN A 117 -16.61 3.96 19.05
N PRO A 118 -16.78 5.26 18.69
CA PRO A 118 -17.62 5.67 17.56
C PRO A 118 -17.15 5.12 16.22
N TYR A 119 -15.88 4.77 16.10
CA TYR A 119 -15.30 4.21 14.86
C TYR A 119 -15.50 2.70 14.71
N SER A 120 -15.94 1.98 15.74
CA SER A 120 -16.23 0.53 15.63
C SER A 120 -17.33 0.19 14.62
N ARG A 121 -18.11 1.19 14.19
CA ARG A 121 -19.12 1.07 13.13
C ARG A 121 -18.58 1.18 11.71
N TYR A 122 -17.30 1.50 11.54
CA TYR A 122 -16.68 1.62 10.23
C TYR A 122 -16.07 0.28 9.81
N CYS A 123 -16.32 -0.12 8.57
CA CYS A 123 -15.73 -1.31 7.98
C CYS A 123 -14.99 -0.94 6.70
N PRO A 124 -13.86 -1.63 6.39
CA PRO A 124 -13.19 -1.48 5.11
C PRO A 124 -14.15 -1.71 3.95
N VAL A 125 -14.08 -0.85 2.95
CA VAL A 125 -14.79 -1.06 1.68
C VAL A 125 -13.93 -1.99 0.85
N LEU A 126 -14.25 -3.27 0.89
CA LEU A 126 -13.55 -4.30 0.14
C LEU A 126 -13.97 -4.27 -1.34
N PRO A 127 -13.07 -4.62 -2.28
CA PRO A 127 -13.44 -4.80 -3.67
C PRO A 127 -14.44 -5.95 -3.83
N ALA A 128 -15.26 -5.90 -4.87
CA ALA A 128 -16.24 -6.96 -5.17
C ALA A 128 -15.56 -8.27 -5.60
N LEU A 129 -14.32 -8.20 -6.06
CA LEU A 129 -13.46 -9.33 -6.47
C LEU A 129 -12.18 -9.31 -5.63
N PRO A 130 -11.51 -10.47 -5.45
CA PRO A 130 -10.19 -10.52 -4.86
C PRO A 130 -9.22 -9.57 -5.56
N GLY A 131 -8.50 -8.75 -4.81
CA GLY A 131 -7.58 -7.79 -5.37
C GLY A 131 -7.21 -6.69 -4.37
N PRO A 132 -6.36 -5.75 -4.76
CA PRO A 132 -5.97 -4.65 -3.90
C PRO A 132 -7.18 -3.82 -3.49
N GLY A 133 -7.10 -3.24 -2.30
CA GLY A 133 -8.13 -2.38 -1.74
C GLY A 133 -8.38 -1.12 -2.55
N SER A 134 -9.34 -0.34 -2.12
CA SER A 134 -9.57 0.99 -2.68
C SER A 134 -9.38 2.05 -1.62
N GLY A 135 -8.59 3.08 -1.94
CA GLY A 135 -8.38 4.27 -1.13
C GLY A 135 -9.03 5.51 -1.74
N TYR A 136 -8.91 6.63 -1.07
CA TYR A 136 -9.07 7.94 -1.71
C TYR A 136 -7.74 8.36 -2.33
N CYS A 137 -7.79 9.14 -3.43
CA CYS A 137 -6.59 9.75 -3.98
C CYS A 137 -6.04 10.77 -2.98
N PHE A 138 -4.88 10.49 -2.40
CA PHE A 138 -4.25 11.33 -1.39
C PHE A 138 -2.72 11.38 -1.54
N ARG A 139 -2.12 12.38 -0.91
CA ARG A 139 -0.66 12.54 -0.78
C ARG A 139 -0.32 13.02 0.62
N LEU A 140 0.77 12.53 1.17
CA LEU A 140 1.33 13.01 2.44
C LEU A 140 2.52 13.94 2.19
N SER A 141 2.63 14.98 2.98
CA SER A 141 3.79 15.87 3.03
C SER A 141 4.40 15.83 4.45
N PRO A 142 5.69 15.47 4.58
CA PRO A 142 6.54 14.87 3.56
C PRO A 142 6.06 13.45 3.17
N ARG A 143 6.50 12.99 1.99
CA ARG A 143 6.25 11.60 1.55
C ARG A 143 6.79 10.61 2.57
N GLN A 144 6.01 9.56 2.87
CA GLN A 144 6.37 8.57 3.87
C GLN A 144 7.10 7.37 3.24
N PRO A 145 8.26 6.94 3.78
CA PRO A 145 9.06 5.84 3.23
C PRO A 145 8.55 4.46 3.67
N VAL A 146 7.24 4.24 3.69
CA VAL A 146 6.62 3.02 4.22
C VAL A 146 6.69 1.83 3.28
N TYR A 147 7.00 2.06 1.99
CA TYR A 147 7.10 1.05 0.94
C TYR A 147 8.52 0.95 0.36
N ALA A 148 9.52 1.29 1.16
CA ALA A 148 10.90 1.34 0.72
C ALA A 148 11.49 -0.05 0.45
N ALA A 149 12.54 -0.11 -0.39
CA ALA A 149 13.23 -1.34 -0.75
C ALA A 149 13.76 -2.14 0.45
N GLY A 150 14.12 -1.46 1.55
CA GLY A 150 14.57 -2.12 2.78
C GLY A 150 13.55 -3.08 3.41
N SER A 151 12.28 -2.93 3.09
CA SER A 151 11.21 -3.80 3.62
C SER A 151 11.35 -5.26 3.17
N VAL A 152 11.98 -5.54 2.02
CA VAL A 152 12.09 -6.92 1.50
C VAL A 152 13.06 -7.81 2.30
N GLY A 153 13.87 -7.22 3.17
CA GLY A 153 14.85 -7.92 4.03
C GLY A 153 14.47 -7.92 5.51
N ASP A 154 13.33 -7.40 5.91
CA ASP A 154 12.94 -7.21 7.31
C ASP A 154 12.36 -8.47 7.99
N GLY A 155 12.23 -9.57 7.26
CA GLY A 155 11.77 -10.87 7.76
C GLY A 155 10.25 -11.06 7.76
N HIS A 156 9.48 -10.10 7.27
CA HIS A 156 8.03 -10.18 7.19
C HIS A 156 7.58 -10.57 5.78
N SER A 157 6.57 -11.44 5.69
CA SER A 157 5.97 -11.90 4.43
C SER A 157 4.51 -11.45 4.27
N ARG A 158 4.06 -10.55 5.14
CA ARG A 158 2.69 -10.01 5.16
C ARG A 158 2.64 -8.72 6.00
N PRO A 159 1.60 -7.91 5.87
CA PRO A 159 1.41 -6.75 6.73
C PRO A 159 1.32 -7.13 8.21
N ALA A 160 1.87 -6.27 9.05
CA ALA A 160 1.75 -6.35 10.51
C ALA A 160 1.37 -4.97 11.06
N LYS A 161 2.22 -4.35 11.90
CA LYS A 161 2.02 -2.96 12.35
C LYS A 161 2.24 -1.93 11.23
N THR A 162 3.01 -2.32 10.23
CA THR A 162 3.32 -1.56 9.00
C THR A 162 3.16 -2.48 7.79
N PRO A 163 3.20 -1.96 6.55
CA PRO A 163 3.01 -2.78 5.35
C PRO A 163 4.04 -3.89 5.16
N HIS A 164 5.32 -3.66 5.53
CA HIS A 164 6.42 -4.64 5.33
C HIS A 164 6.58 -5.12 3.88
N VAL A 165 6.37 -4.24 2.92
CA VAL A 165 6.39 -4.55 1.49
C VAL A 165 7.13 -3.45 0.72
N TRP A 166 7.92 -3.82 -0.26
CA TRP A 166 8.37 -2.89 -1.28
C TRP A 166 7.29 -2.74 -2.35
N ILE A 167 6.97 -1.50 -2.70
CA ILE A 167 6.01 -1.16 -3.75
C ILE A 167 6.64 -0.10 -4.66
N SER A 168 6.62 -0.35 -5.97
CA SER A 168 7.05 0.64 -6.96
C SER A 168 6.08 1.83 -7.06
N GLU A 169 6.53 2.91 -7.72
CA GLU A 169 5.60 3.95 -8.15
C GLU A 169 4.55 3.39 -9.12
N PRO A 170 3.40 4.05 -9.31
CA PRO A 170 2.45 3.67 -10.35
C PRO A 170 3.10 3.79 -11.73
N THR A 171 3.04 2.71 -12.50
CA THR A 171 3.69 2.64 -13.81
C THR A 171 2.78 3.00 -14.98
N ASP A 172 1.48 3.21 -14.74
CA ASP A 172 0.46 3.23 -15.80
C ASP A 172 0.54 1.99 -16.73
N PHE A 173 0.90 0.83 -16.14
CA PHE A 173 1.20 -0.44 -16.83
C PHE A 173 2.39 -0.38 -17.79
N LYS A 174 3.29 0.60 -17.62
CA LYS A 174 4.54 0.70 -18.36
C LYS A 174 5.68 0.16 -17.52
N TYR A 175 5.99 -1.09 -17.69
CA TYR A 175 7.12 -1.76 -17.06
C TYR A 175 8.38 -1.62 -17.95
N PRO A 176 9.60 -1.90 -17.46
CA PRO A 176 9.93 -2.60 -16.20
C PRO A 176 10.05 -1.72 -14.97
N GLU A 177 9.98 -2.37 -13.79
CA GLU A 177 10.33 -1.83 -12.47
C GLU A 177 11.45 -2.66 -11.85
N PHE A 178 12.31 -2.03 -11.05
CA PHE A 178 13.55 -2.64 -10.57
C PHE A 178 13.66 -2.58 -9.05
N LEU A 179 14.12 -3.70 -8.47
CA LEU A 179 14.55 -3.78 -7.09
C LEU A 179 15.97 -4.31 -7.02
N GLU A 180 16.91 -3.50 -6.52
CA GLU A 180 18.30 -3.90 -6.34
C GLU A 180 18.63 -4.16 -4.88
N LEU A 181 19.42 -5.22 -4.62
CA LEU A 181 19.98 -5.55 -3.32
C LEU A 181 21.50 -5.66 -3.44
N HIS A 182 22.23 -4.90 -2.62
CA HIS A 182 23.67 -4.79 -2.68
C HIS A 182 24.34 -5.26 -1.39
N TRP A 183 25.48 -5.92 -1.50
CA TRP A 183 26.33 -6.32 -0.37
C TRP A 183 27.64 -5.55 -0.36
N LYS A 184 28.19 -5.39 0.85
CA LYS A 184 29.53 -4.77 1.03
C LYS A 184 30.65 -5.60 0.41
N SER A 185 30.53 -6.93 0.46
CA SER A 185 31.45 -7.91 -0.12
C SER A 185 30.68 -8.93 -0.96
N PRO A 186 31.31 -9.57 -1.95
CA PRO A 186 30.69 -10.66 -2.72
C PRO A 186 30.14 -11.74 -1.81
N GLN A 187 29.01 -12.31 -2.19
CA GLN A 187 28.35 -13.44 -1.54
C GLN A 187 28.21 -14.58 -2.54
N ALA A 188 28.54 -15.80 -2.10
CA ALA A 188 28.22 -17.01 -2.84
C ALA A 188 26.74 -17.33 -2.61
N ILE A 189 25.96 -17.40 -3.68
CA ILE A 189 24.53 -17.67 -3.61
C ILE A 189 24.15 -18.81 -4.54
N SER A 190 23.22 -19.67 -4.12
CA SER A 190 22.69 -20.79 -4.92
C SER A 190 21.16 -20.85 -4.96
N ARG A 191 20.48 -20.06 -4.09
CA ARG A 191 19.01 -20.02 -4.06
C ARG A 191 18.49 -18.64 -3.71
N ILE A 192 17.40 -18.24 -4.37
CA ILE A 192 16.64 -17.02 -4.09
C ILE A 192 15.16 -17.37 -3.92
N ASP A 193 14.59 -17.04 -2.75
CA ASP A 193 13.16 -17.16 -2.50
C ASP A 193 12.52 -15.77 -2.57
N LEU A 194 11.41 -15.65 -3.31
CA LEU A 194 10.62 -14.44 -3.47
C LEU A 194 9.22 -14.65 -2.91
N VAL A 195 8.76 -13.73 -2.06
CA VAL A 195 7.39 -13.66 -1.57
C VAL A 195 6.73 -12.42 -2.15
N PHE A 196 5.74 -12.63 -3.01
CA PHE A 196 4.97 -11.59 -3.66
C PHE A 196 3.69 -11.28 -2.88
N ASP A 197 3.10 -10.11 -3.15
CA ASP A 197 1.82 -9.76 -2.55
C ASP A 197 0.69 -10.58 -3.18
N ALA A 198 0.09 -11.44 -2.36
CA ALA A 198 -1.08 -12.24 -2.70
C ALA A 198 -2.38 -11.68 -2.09
N CYS A 199 -2.38 -10.41 -1.66
CA CYS A 199 -3.53 -9.71 -1.05
C CYS A 199 -4.14 -10.47 0.13
N LEU A 200 -3.31 -11.12 0.96
CA LEU A 200 -3.77 -11.96 2.08
C LEU A 200 -4.42 -11.15 3.23
N GLU A 201 -4.25 -9.84 3.25
CA GLU A 201 -4.89 -8.91 4.20
C GLU A 201 -6.36 -8.66 3.91
N TYR A 202 -6.86 -9.03 2.74
CA TYR A 202 -8.26 -8.88 2.38
C TYR A 202 -9.06 -10.14 2.68
N ALA A 203 -10.22 -9.96 3.34
CA ALA A 203 -11.13 -11.06 3.56
C ALA A 203 -11.70 -11.53 2.21
N PHE A 204 -11.46 -12.77 1.86
CA PHE A 204 -12.16 -13.40 0.73
C PHE A 204 -13.63 -13.63 1.10
N PRO A 205 -14.58 -13.43 0.17
CA PRO A 205 -15.96 -13.83 0.38
C PRO A 205 -16.02 -15.29 0.78
N ALA A 206 -16.75 -15.61 1.84
CA ALA A 206 -16.85 -16.97 2.38
C ALA A 206 -17.48 -18.00 1.43
N HIS A 207 -17.91 -17.59 0.24
CA HIS A 207 -18.59 -18.46 -0.72
C HIS A 207 -17.63 -18.90 -1.84
N PRO A 208 -17.11 -20.14 -1.82
CA PRO A 208 -16.11 -20.62 -2.79
C PRO A 208 -16.62 -20.65 -4.24
N LEU A 209 -17.93 -20.64 -4.45
CA LEU A 209 -18.55 -20.65 -5.80
C LEU A 209 -18.58 -19.28 -6.50
N SER A 210 -18.31 -18.20 -5.78
CA SER A 210 -18.34 -16.83 -6.33
C SER A 210 -16.94 -16.27 -6.64
N LEU A 211 -15.88 -17.02 -6.37
CA LEU A 211 -14.52 -16.61 -6.71
C LEU A 211 -14.22 -17.04 -8.16
N PRO A 212 -14.09 -16.11 -9.10
CA PRO A 212 -13.46 -16.46 -10.36
C PRO A 212 -12.05 -16.99 -10.03
N GLN A 213 -11.60 -18.02 -10.74
CA GLN A 213 -10.22 -18.52 -10.65
C GLN A 213 -9.28 -17.48 -11.27
N THR A 214 -9.15 -16.33 -10.62
CA THR A 214 -8.31 -15.22 -11.09
C THR A 214 -7.05 -15.17 -10.25
N THR A 215 -5.94 -15.11 -10.92
CA THR A 215 -4.66 -14.80 -10.30
C THR A 215 -4.73 -13.42 -9.65
N MET A 216 -4.11 -13.27 -8.47
CA MET A 216 -4.03 -11.97 -7.81
C MET A 216 -3.31 -10.96 -8.70
N PRO A 217 -3.89 -9.79 -8.96
CA PRO A 217 -3.33 -8.81 -9.88
C PRO A 217 -1.98 -8.25 -9.44
N THR A 218 -1.70 -8.24 -8.15
CA THR A 218 -0.45 -7.77 -7.54
C THR A 218 0.74 -8.70 -7.76
N ILE A 219 0.51 -9.98 -8.04
CA ILE A 219 1.59 -10.95 -8.30
C ILE A 219 2.29 -10.61 -9.61
N PRO A 220 3.63 -10.45 -9.63
CA PRO A 220 4.40 -10.32 -10.86
C PRO A 220 4.16 -11.49 -11.80
N ARG A 221 3.71 -11.20 -13.03
CA ARG A 221 3.48 -12.20 -14.08
C ARG A 221 4.76 -12.61 -14.76
N SER A 222 5.64 -11.64 -15.03
CA SER A 222 6.92 -11.89 -15.67
C SER A 222 8.00 -11.06 -15.00
N TYR A 223 9.15 -11.66 -14.76
CA TYR A 223 10.30 -11.00 -14.16
C TYR A 223 11.60 -11.71 -14.54
N ARG A 224 12.71 -11.01 -14.33
CA ARG A 224 14.07 -11.53 -14.45
C ARG A 224 14.84 -11.27 -13.16
N ILE A 225 15.84 -12.09 -12.93
CA ILE A 225 16.83 -11.89 -11.87
C ILE A 225 18.20 -11.81 -12.51
N TYR A 226 18.94 -10.78 -12.12
CA TYR A 226 20.30 -10.56 -12.53
C TYR A 226 21.24 -10.63 -11.34
N THR A 227 22.49 -11.02 -11.60
CA THR A 227 23.61 -10.93 -10.65
C THR A 227 24.64 -9.96 -11.18
N SER A 228 25.33 -9.26 -10.28
CA SER A 228 26.39 -8.32 -10.64
C SER A 228 27.74 -8.81 -10.11
N ASN A 229 28.76 -8.84 -10.95
CA ASN A 229 30.13 -9.12 -10.53
C ASN A 229 30.78 -7.89 -9.85
N GLU A 230 32.02 -8.04 -9.35
CA GLU A 230 32.77 -6.98 -8.68
C GLU A 230 32.99 -5.72 -9.56
N ARG A 231 32.95 -5.87 -10.88
CA ARG A 231 33.12 -4.76 -11.85
C ARG A 231 31.80 -4.06 -12.16
N GLY A 232 30.69 -4.48 -11.54
CA GLY A 232 29.37 -3.90 -11.79
C GLY A 232 28.69 -4.37 -13.09
N HIS A 233 29.18 -5.44 -13.73
CA HIS A 233 28.53 -5.99 -14.93
C HIS A 233 27.39 -6.91 -14.52
N TRP A 234 26.20 -6.62 -15.01
CA TRP A 234 25.00 -7.43 -14.81
C TRP A 234 24.94 -8.61 -15.77
N ARG A 235 24.55 -9.78 -15.25
CA ARG A 235 24.31 -10.99 -16.00
C ARG A 235 22.94 -11.55 -15.61
N GLU A 236 22.11 -11.84 -16.61
CA GLU A 236 20.83 -12.53 -16.37
C GLU A 236 21.11 -13.92 -15.77
N LEU A 237 20.52 -14.19 -14.62
CA LEU A 237 20.57 -15.47 -13.94
C LEU A 237 19.41 -16.36 -14.37
N LEU A 238 18.20 -15.81 -14.38
CA LEU A 238 17.00 -16.51 -14.81
C LEU A 238 15.90 -15.53 -15.25
N LYS A 239 14.94 -16.07 -16.03
CA LYS A 239 13.72 -15.40 -16.46
C LYS A 239 12.51 -16.26 -16.11
N VAL A 240 11.45 -15.63 -15.62
CA VAL A 240 10.16 -16.26 -15.32
C VAL A 240 9.06 -15.58 -16.12
N GLU A 241 8.21 -16.40 -16.73
CA GLU A 241 7.03 -15.95 -17.47
C GLU A 241 5.77 -16.66 -16.96
N ASN A 242 4.62 -16.01 -17.10
CA ASN A 242 3.30 -16.53 -16.72
C ASN A 242 3.23 -17.01 -15.25
N ASN A 243 3.92 -16.31 -14.35
CA ASN A 243 3.85 -16.62 -12.93
C ASN A 243 2.46 -16.26 -12.36
N VAL A 244 1.93 -17.17 -11.57
CA VAL A 244 0.66 -17.03 -10.84
C VAL A 244 0.82 -17.31 -9.33
N LEU A 245 2.04 -17.61 -8.89
CA LEU A 245 2.33 -18.03 -7.52
C LEU A 245 2.81 -16.84 -6.68
N GLY A 246 2.29 -16.71 -5.47
CA GLY A 246 2.71 -15.71 -4.48
C GLY A 246 4.06 -16.03 -3.82
N PHE A 247 4.53 -17.27 -3.92
CA PHE A 247 5.85 -17.68 -3.47
C PHE A 247 6.60 -18.40 -4.58
N ARG A 248 7.88 -18.05 -4.77
CA ARG A 248 8.78 -18.69 -5.73
C ARG A 248 10.12 -18.95 -5.10
N SER A 249 10.64 -20.15 -5.29
CA SER A 249 12.00 -20.55 -4.96
C SER A 249 12.76 -20.87 -6.25
N HIS A 250 13.95 -20.30 -6.39
CA HIS A 250 14.83 -20.47 -7.55
C HIS A 250 16.16 -21.00 -7.09
N GLU A 251 16.47 -22.23 -7.50
CA GLU A 251 17.76 -22.89 -7.29
C GLU A 251 18.59 -22.83 -8.56
N PHE A 252 19.88 -22.60 -8.44
CA PHE A 252 20.83 -22.48 -9.55
C PHE A 252 22.25 -22.84 -9.08
N ASP A 253 23.15 -23.04 -10.04
CA ASP A 253 24.57 -23.25 -9.71
C ASP A 253 25.11 -22.06 -8.92
N THR A 254 25.93 -22.32 -7.90
CA THR A 254 26.49 -21.29 -7.04
C THR A 254 27.19 -20.19 -7.85
N VAL A 255 26.84 -18.95 -7.62
CA VAL A 255 27.46 -17.78 -8.22
C VAL A 255 27.93 -16.79 -7.17
N ASP A 256 29.14 -16.25 -7.36
CA ASP A 256 29.65 -15.14 -6.55
C ASP A 256 29.10 -13.82 -7.11
N THR A 257 28.40 -13.07 -6.27
CA THR A 257 27.78 -11.83 -6.69
C THR A 257 27.89 -10.74 -5.61
N LYS A 258 27.98 -9.49 -6.01
CA LYS A 258 27.99 -8.32 -5.14
C LYS A 258 26.62 -7.65 -5.05
N ALA A 259 25.74 -7.91 -6.03
CA ALA A 259 24.38 -7.41 -6.04
C ALA A 259 23.47 -8.33 -6.85
N ILE A 260 22.19 -8.32 -6.53
CA ILE A 260 21.14 -8.85 -7.39
C ILE A 260 20.16 -7.73 -7.77
N GLU A 261 19.59 -7.86 -8.96
CA GLU A 261 18.51 -7.02 -9.44
C GLU A 261 17.32 -7.92 -9.80
N ILE A 262 16.14 -7.54 -9.35
CA ILE A 262 14.87 -8.16 -9.72
C ILE A 262 14.14 -7.17 -10.61
N GLU A 263 14.09 -7.48 -11.91
CA GLU A 263 13.40 -6.71 -12.94
C GLU A 263 11.99 -7.26 -13.12
N ILE A 264 10.97 -6.51 -12.70
CA ILE A 264 9.57 -6.87 -12.91
C ILE A 264 9.12 -6.36 -14.27
N LEU A 265 8.78 -7.28 -15.16
CA LEU A 265 8.40 -6.99 -16.56
C LEU A 265 6.89 -6.79 -16.73
N SER A 266 6.09 -7.39 -15.86
CA SER A 266 4.63 -7.21 -15.81
C SER A 266 4.05 -7.82 -14.54
N THR A 267 2.86 -7.38 -14.17
CA THR A 267 2.02 -8.01 -13.13
C THR A 267 0.82 -8.71 -13.77
N ASN A 268 -0.01 -9.37 -12.96
CA ASN A 268 -1.27 -9.97 -13.41
C ASN A 268 -2.43 -8.96 -13.49
N GLY A 269 -2.12 -7.65 -13.55
CA GLY A 269 -3.13 -6.59 -13.75
C GLY A 269 -3.04 -5.42 -12.78
N HIS A 270 -2.00 -5.36 -11.93
CA HIS A 270 -1.73 -4.21 -11.07
C HIS A 270 -0.74 -3.24 -11.73
N ASN A 271 -0.88 -1.94 -11.47
CA ASN A 271 -0.01 -0.90 -12.00
C ASN A 271 1.21 -0.58 -11.10
N ARG A 272 1.53 -1.45 -10.15
CA ARG A 272 2.69 -1.35 -9.25
C ARG A 272 3.31 -2.73 -9.07
N ALA A 273 4.62 -2.84 -9.08
CA ALA A 273 5.33 -4.03 -8.64
C ALA A 273 5.34 -4.08 -7.10
N GLN A 274 5.19 -5.28 -6.52
CA GLN A 274 5.12 -5.48 -5.07
C GLN A 274 5.85 -6.74 -4.66
N ILE A 275 6.78 -6.62 -3.70
CA ILE A 275 7.55 -7.73 -3.15
C ILE A 275 7.58 -7.60 -1.63
N TYR A 276 7.07 -8.62 -0.92
CA TYR A 276 7.15 -8.67 0.54
C TYR A 276 8.54 -9.08 1.03
N GLN A 277 9.10 -10.12 0.44
CA GLN A 277 10.35 -10.65 0.96
C GLN A 277 11.23 -11.23 -0.14
N THR A 278 12.52 -10.98 -0.01
CA THR A 278 13.58 -11.63 -0.77
C THR A 278 14.53 -12.32 0.20
N ARG A 279 14.61 -13.65 0.13
CA ARG A 279 15.56 -14.44 0.91
C ARG A 279 16.62 -14.99 0.00
N ILE A 280 17.87 -14.92 0.42
CA ILE A 280 19.03 -15.30 -0.37
C ILE A 280 19.85 -16.29 0.44
N TYR A 281 20.21 -17.39 -0.19
CA TYR A 281 20.90 -18.51 0.45
C TYR A 281 22.17 -18.87 -0.33
N PRO A 282 23.22 -19.29 0.42
CA PRO A 282 24.45 -19.82 -0.17
C PRO A 282 24.25 -21.09 -0.95
#